data_1dbf09c8f48e31607d63c3ae0e834a3b
#
_entry.id   1dbf09c8f48e31607d63c3ae0e834a3b
#
_cell.length_a   1.000
_cell.length_b   1.000
_cell.length_c   1.000
_cell.angle_alpha   90.00
_cell.angle_beta   90.00
_cell.angle_gamma   90.00
#
_symmetry.space_group_name_H-M   'P 1'
#
loop_
_entity.id
_entity.type
_entity.pdbx_description
1 polymer ?
#
loop_
_entity_poly.entity_id
_entity_poly.type
_entity_poly.pdbx_seq_one_letter_code
_entity_poly.pdbx_strand_id
1 'polypeptide(L)'
;MQNYTDEVRMAGIGRTPQLCQDALVEMLRELFRGHKYNGQNGRKQVKIFKQDLPVPEDNDDDADTDAAAAPYIVVRLVGGQIANDDSTQQVQFSITICAYDSGNKREGFQDVANMKEDVVQKVCAEPYFGGTFTVEKPVAWALQTEDSHPYYFGAVMLNCTAPAMTQDSALNDLL
;
A
#
# COMPACT_ATOMS: atom_id res chain seq x y z
N MET A 1 27.25 -24.24 -6.53
CA MET A 1 27.03 -24.13 -5.07
C MET A 1 26.42 -22.79 -4.63
N GLN A 2 26.49 -21.76 -5.45
CA GLN A 2 25.88 -20.44 -5.13
C GLN A 2 24.35 -20.40 -5.27
N ASN A 3 23.77 -21.22 -6.15
CA ASN A 3 22.33 -21.17 -6.44
C ASN A 3 21.42 -21.71 -5.32
N TYR A 4 21.89 -22.67 -4.53
CA TYR A 4 21.07 -23.28 -3.46
C TYR A 4 20.88 -22.33 -2.25
N THR A 5 21.92 -21.57 -1.92
CA THR A 5 21.88 -20.58 -0.82
C THR A 5 21.00 -19.36 -1.17
N ASP A 6 20.98 -18.98 -2.46
CA ASP A 6 20.14 -17.87 -2.92
C ASP A 6 18.67 -18.26 -3.02
N GLU A 7 18.34 -19.47 -3.46
CA GLU A 7 16.96 -19.98 -3.47
C GLU A 7 16.37 -20.14 -2.06
N VAL A 8 17.15 -20.63 -1.10
CA VAL A 8 16.70 -20.75 0.31
C VAL A 8 16.52 -19.38 0.95
N ARG A 9 17.37 -18.41 0.62
CA ARG A 9 17.25 -17.04 1.08
C ARG A 9 16.03 -16.34 0.45
N MET A 10 15.77 -16.58 -0.83
CA MET A 10 14.59 -16.06 -1.55
C MET A 10 13.30 -16.69 -1.04
N ALA A 11 13.27 -17.97 -0.71
CA ALA A 11 12.10 -18.65 -0.14
C ALA A 11 11.74 -18.14 1.26
N GLY A 12 12.73 -17.75 2.08
CA GLY A 12 12.50 -17.13 3.39
C GLY A 12 12.04 -15.67 3.29
N ILE A 13 12.55 -14.93 2.31
CA ILE A 13 12.23 -13.53 2.07
C ILE A 13 10.79 -13.34 1.56
N GLY A 14 10.23 -14.29 0.77
CA GLY A 14 8.89 -14.21 0.16
C GLY A 14 7.70 -14.24 1.13
N ARG A 15 7.92 -14.26 2.44
CA ARG A 15 6.87 -14.45 3.46
C ARG A 15 6.79 -13.35 4.50
N THR A 16 7.62 -12.32 4.40
CA THR A 16 7.65 -11.22 5.37
C THR A 16 6.54 -10.20 5.10
N PRO A 17 6.07 -9.47 6.14
CA PRO A 17 5.14 -8.35 5.96
C PRO A 17 5.64 -7.28 4.99
N GLN A 18 6.95 -7.02 4.95
CA GLN A 18 7.54 -6.07 4.01
C GLN A 18 7.40 -6.54 2.56
N LEU A 19 7.51 -7.83 2.29
CA LEU A 19 7.29 -8.35 0.93
C LEU A 19 5.82 -8.38 0.55
N CYS A 20 4.93 -8.58 1.52
CA CYS A 20 3.51 -8.37 1.31
C CYS A 20 3.23 -6.91 0.91
N GLN A 21 3.87 -5.97 1.60
CA GLN A 21 3.79 -4.54 1.25
C GLN A 21 4.37 -4.26 -0.14
N ASP A 22 5.53 -4.81 -0.48
CA ASP A 22 6.13 -4.65 -1.81
C ASP A 22 5.22 -5.19 -2.91
N ALA A 23 4.64 -6.37 -2.72
CA ALA A 23 3.70 -6.96 -3.67
C ALA A 23 2.43 -6.10 -3.83
N LEU A 24 1.91 -5.54 -2.74
CA LEU A 24 0.75 -4.64 -2.75
C LEU A 24 1.08 -3.33 -3.49
N VAL A 25 2.26 -2.75 -3.24
CA VAL A 25 2.72 -1.54 -3.94
C VAL A 25 2.84 -1.78 -5.44
N GLU A 26 3.42 -2.91 -5.86
CA GLU A 26 3.54 -3.26 -7.29
C GLU A 26 2.16 -3.49 -7.94
N MET A 27 1.24 -4.15 -7.25
CA MET A 27 -0.14 -4.32 -7.73
C MET A 27 -0.82 -2.97 -7.95
N LEU A 28 -0.65 -2.01 -7.05
CA LEU A 28 -1.23 -0.68 -7.18
C LEU A 28 -0.52 0.16 -8.26
N ARG A 29 0.79 0.03 -8.42
CA ARG A 29 1.52 0.67 -9.53
C ARG A 29 1.02 0.20 -10.88
N GLU A 30 0.76 -1.10 -11.02
CA GLU A 30 0.19 -1.67 -12.24
C GLU A 30 -1.24 -1.18 -12.47
N LEU A 31 -2.08 -1.19 -11.42
CA LEU A 31 -3.46 -0.71 -11.48
C LEU A 31 -3.56 0.74 -11.97
N PHE A 32 -2.70 1.62 -11.46
CA PHE A 32 -2.73 3.05 -11.78
C PHE A 32 -1.81 3.45 -12.93
N ARG A 33 -1.21 2.50 -13.62
CA ARG A 33 -0.38 2.78 -14.79
C ARG A 33 -1.17 3.55 -15.85
N GLY A 34 -0.69 4.74 -16.20
CA GLY A 34 -1.35 5.61 -17.18
C GLY A 34 -2.57 6.38 -16.66
N HIS A 35 -3.03 6.15 -15.44
CA HIS A 35 -4.08 6.97 -14.83
C HIS A 35 -3.53 8.32 -14.39
N LYS A 36 -4.19 9.39 -14.85
CA LYS A 36 -3.80 10.78 -14.56
C LYS A 36 -4.97 11.52 -13.94
N TYR A 37 -4.68 12.23 -12.87
CA TYR A 37 -5.61 13.11 -12.16
C TYR A 37 -5.05 14.53 -12.05
N ASN A 38 -5.82 15.45 -11.53
CA ASN A 38 -5.38 16.81 -11.35
C ASN A 38 -4.21 16.89 -10.36
N GLY A 39 -3.22 17.68 -10.70
CA GLY A 39 -2.08 18.02 -9.87
C GLY A 39 -1.81 19.52 -9.90
N GLN A 40 -0.83 19.97 -9.13
CA GLN A 40 -0.54 21.40 -8.95
C GLN A 40 -0.28 22.15 -10.28
N ASN A 41 0.36 21.51 -11.25
CA ASN A 41 0.72 22.10 -12.55
C ASN A 41 0.14 21.30 -13.72
N GLY A 42 -1.13 20.90 -13.63
CA GLY A 42 -1.78 20.11 -14.67
C GLY A 42 -2.00 18.65 -14.26
N ARG A 43 -2.38 17.82 -15.23
CA ARG A 43 -2.66 16.41 -14.96
C ARG A 43 -1.38 15.61 -14.77
N LYS A 44 -1.30 14.89 -13.66
CA LYS A 44 -0.16 14.06 -13.28
C LYS A 44 -0.58 12.59 -13.11
N GLN A 45 0.36 11.70 -13.36
CA GLN A 45 0.19 10.29 -13.06
C GLN A 45 0.18 10.07 -11.54
N VAL A 46 -0.66 9.13 -11.07
CA VAL A 46 -0.70 8.72 -9.67
C VAL A 46 0.63 8.09 -9.29
N LYS A 47 1.22 8.58 -8.21
CA LYS A 47 2.45 8.02 -7.62
C LYS A 47 2.10 7.11 -6.46
N ILE A 48 2.75 5.96 -6.39
CA ILE A 48 2.57 5.00 -5.31
C ILE A 48 3.83 4.97 -4.46
N PHE A 49 3.68 5.30 -3.18
CA PHE A 49 4.78 5.33 -2.21
C PHE A 49 4.63 4.21 -1.18
N LYS A 50 5.76 3.70 -0.75
CA LYS A 50 5.86 2.71 0.32
C LYS A 50 6.16 3.40 1.63
N GLN A 51 5.31 3.20 2.62
CA GLN A 51 5.40 3.64 4.01
C GLN A 51 5.20 5.16 4.18
N ASP A 52 6.05 6.00 3.61
CA ASP A 52 6.00 7.44 3.77
C ASP A 52 6.29 8.17 2.46
N LEU A 53 5.92 9.46 2.42
CA LEU A 53 6.35 10.34 1.33
C LEU A 53 7.85 10.62 1.45
N PRO A 54 8.56 10.75 0.32
CA PRO A 54 9.96 11.18 0.36
C PRO A 54 10.08 12.58 0.95
N VAL A 55 11.10 12.77 1.78
CA VAL A 55 11.46 14.10 2.31
C VAL A 55 12.10 14.89 1.16
N PRO A 56 11.72 16.16 0.93
CA PRO A 56 12.37 17.01 -0.07
C PRO A 56 13.87 17.12 0.21
N GLU A 57 14.69 16.97 -0.81
CA GLU A 57 16.12 17.26 -0.72
C GLU A 57 16.29 18.78 -0.55
N ASP A 58 17.12 19.14 0.41
CA ASP A 58 17.45 20.48 0.95
C ASP A 58 17.18 21.72 0.08
N ASN A 59 16.72 22.77 0.77
CA ASN A 59 16.68 24.19 0.51
C ASN A 59 15.33 24.81 0.08
N ASP A 60 14.24 24.09 0.06
CA ASP A 60 12.92 24.71 -0.04
C ASP A 60 12.14 24.42 1.27
N ASP A 61 12.40 25.22 2.30
CA ASP A 61 11.67 25.16 3.58
C ASP A 61 10.17 25.44 3.42
N ASP A 62 9.76 25.92 2.23
CA ASP A 62 8.37 26.21 1.85
C ASP A 62 7.78 25.19 0.85
N ALA A 63 8.49 24.14 0.47
CA ALA A 63 7.95 23.12 -0.46
C ALA A 63 6.90 22.28 0.25
N ASP A 64 5.65 22.52 -0.04
CA ASP A 64 4.53 21.68 0.34
C ASP A 64 4.69 20.28 -0.31
N THR A 65 5.18 19.33 0.46
CA THR A 65 5.48 17.96 -0.01
C THR A 65 4.24 17.29 -0.57
N ASP A 66 3.07 17.56 0.01
CA ASP A 66 1.79 17.02 -0.45
C ASP A 66 1.41 17.58 -1.81
N ALA A 67 1.59 18.88 -2.05
CA ALA A 67 1.31 19.50 -3.33
C ALA A 67 2.19 18.96 -4.46
N ALA A 68 3.47 18.83 -4.21
CA ALA A 68 4.41 18.32 -5.19
C ALA A 68 4.16 16.83 -5.54
N ALA A 69 3.69 16.06 -4.59
CA ALA A 69 3.44 14.63 -4.75
C ALA A 69 2.05 14.30 -5.31
N ALA A 70 1.02 15.08 -5.00
CA ALA A 70 -0.36 14.80 -5.40
C ALA A 70 -0.55 14.79 -6.93
N PRO A 71 -1.34 13.86 -7.50
CA PRO A 71 -2.06 12.77 -6.83
C PRO A 71 -1.13 11.62 -6.42
N TYR A 72 -1.35 11.08 -5.23
CA TYR A 72 -0.53 9.97 -4.74
C TYR A 72 -1.31 8.97 -3.88
N ILE A 73 -0.73 7.80 -3.73
CA ILE A 73 -1.18 6.76 -2.81
C ILE A 73 0.02 6.33 -1.95
N VAL A 74 -0.18 6.23 -0.64
CA VAL A 74 0.82 5.71 0.30
C VAL A 74 0.32 4.41 0.88
N VAL A 75 1.10 3.35 0.75
CA VAL A 75 0.83 2.03 1.33
C VAL A 75 1.65 1.89 2.61
N ARG A 76 0.97 1.97 3.76
CA ARG A 76 1.61 1.82 5.08
C ARG A 76 1.35 0.44 5.66
N LEU A 77 2.41 -0.21 6.10
CA LEU A 77 2.34 -1.35 6.98
C LEU A 77 2.04 -0.84 8.40
N VAL A 78 0.88 -1.18 8.93
CA VAL A 78 0.38 -0.66 10.21
C VAL A 78 0.68 -1.60 11.35
N GLY A 79 0.53 -2.89 11.13
CA GLY A 79 0.74 -3.90 12.14
C GLY A 79 0.36 -5.30 11.66
N GLY A 80 0.34 -6.24 12.56
CA GLY A 80 -0.02 -7.61 12.26
C GLY A 80 0.02 -8.49 13.51
N GLN A 81 -0.32 -9.76 13.33
CA GLN A 81 -0.28 -10.75 14.40
C GLN A 81 -0.09 -12.17 13.87
N ILE A 82 0.47 -13.00 14.71
CA ILE A 82 0.54 -14.45 14.57
C ILE A 82 -0.16 -15.02 15.79
N ALA A 83 -1.28 -15.73 15.59
CA ALA A 83 -2.13 -16.17 16.72
C ALA A 83 -1.53 -17.38 17.44
N ASN A 84 -0.89 -18.30 16.71
CA ASN A 84 -0.23 -19.48 17.23
C ASN A 84 0.80 -20.02 16.23
N ASP A 85 1.55 -21.05 16.61
CA ASP A 85 2.69 -21.57 15.84
C ASP A 85 2.32 -22.07 14.44
N ASP A 86 1.09 -22.53 14.25
CA ASP A 86 0.62 -23.09 12.98
C ASP A 86 -0.29 -22.12 12.20
N SER A 87 -0.52 -20.92 12.72
CA SER A 87 -1.41 -19.96 12.06
C SER A 87 -0.71 -19.13 11.00
N THR A 88 -1.50 -18.73 10.00
CA THR A 88 -1.07 -17.73 9.03
C THR A 88 -0.75 -16.42 9.74
N GLN A 89 0.22 -15.68 9.24
CA GLN A 89 0.50 -14.33 9.70
C GLN A 89 -0.54 -13.37 9.14
N GLN A 90 -1.20 -12.63 10.02
CA GLN A 90 -2.07 -11.52 9.63
C GLN A 90 -1.27 -10.23 9.57
N VAL A 91 -1.51 -9.45 8.52
CA VAL A 91 -0.81 -8.20 8.25
C VAL A 91 -1.84 -7.12 7.92
N GLN A 92 -1.70 -5.95 8.53
CA GLN A 92 -2.61 -4.82 8.33
C GLN A 92 -1.93 -3.70 7.56
N PHE A 93 -2.63 -3.19 6.56
CA PHE A 93 -2.21 -2.05 5.75
C PHE A 93 -3.23 -0.92 5.82
N SER A 94 -2.71 0.30 5.82
CA SER A 94 -3.45 1.51 5.51
C SER A 94 -3.00 2.05 4.17
N ILE A 95 -3.93 2.20 3.24
CA ILE A 95 -3.69 2.81 1.94
C ILE A 95 -4.30 4.21 1.98
N THR A 96 -3.44 5.22 2.06
CA THR A 96 -3.86 6.63 2.05
C THR A 96 -3.83 7.16 0.62
N ILE A 97 -4.91 7.79 0.19
CA ILE A 97 -5.09 8.34 -1.14
C ILE A 97 -5.19 9.86 -1.01
N CYS A 98 -4.42 10.59 -1.80
CA CYS A 98 -4.45 12.05 -1.86
C CYS A 98 -4.71 12.52 -3.29
N ALA A 99 -5.67 13.43 -3.46
CA ALA A 99 -5.89 14.17 -4.68
C ALA A 99 -5.74 15.68 -4.44
N TYR A 100 -5.49 16.43 -5.50
CA TYR A 100 -5.34 17.87 -5.49
C TYR A 100 -6.35 18.50 -6.42
N ASP A 101 -7.10 19.48 -5.92
CA ASP A 101 -7.99 20.31 -6.72
C ASP A 101 -8.10 21.72 -6.11
N SER A 102 -7.50 22.69 -6.79
CA SER A 102 -7.58 24.12 -6.40
C SER A 102 -8.79 24.83 -6.99
N GLY A 103 -9.65 24.13 -7.72
CA GLY A 103 -10.81 24.69 -8.39
C GLY A 103 -11.92 25.14 -7.42
N ASN A 104 -12.67 26.16 -7.81
CA ASN A 104 -13.75 26.71 -6.99
C ASN A 104 -14.93 25.73 -6.82
N LYS A 105 -15.08 24.73 -7.69
CA LYS A 105 -16.13 23.72 -7.61
C LYS A 105 -15.82 22.64 -6.60
N ARG A 106 -14.57 22.54 -6.12
CA ARG A 106 -14.14 21.60 -5.07
C ARG A 106 -14.48 20.13 -5.41
N GLU A 107 -14.16 19.72 -6.63
CA GLU A 107 -14.50 18.39 -7.15
C GLU A 107 -13.42 17.32 -6.83
N GLY A 108 -12.34 17.71 -6.14
CA GLY A 108 -11.23 16.80 -5.83
C GLY A 108 -11.62 15.54 -5.03
N PHE A 109 -12.73 15.59 -4.27
CA PHE A 109 -13.26 14.41 -3.59
C PHE A 109 -13.68 13.31 -4.58
N GLN A 110 -14.09 13.67 -5.80
CA GLN A 110 -14.47 12.68 -6.83
C GLN A 110 -13.25 11.89 -7.30
N ASP A 111 -12.10 12.55 -7.44
CA ASP A 111 -10.85 11.90 -7.80
C ASP A 111 -10.43 10.89 -6.71
N VAL A 112 -10.51 11.30 -5.44
CA VAL A 112 -10.25 10.39 -4.31
C VAL A 112 -11.22 9.22 -4.29
N ALA A 113 -12.51 9.49 -4.48
CA ALA A 113 -13.56 8.46 -4.48
C ALA A 113 -13.33 7.44 -5.62
N ASN A 114 -12.96 7.90 -6.81
CA ASN A 114 -12.65 7.06 -7.95
C ASN A 114 -11.40 6.20 -7.69
N MET A 115 -10.30 6.82 -7.23
CA MET A 115 -9.09 6.07 -6.89
C MET A 115 -9.35 5.02 -5.78
N LYS A 116 -10.11 5.39 -4.74
CA LYS A 116 -10.52 4.48 -3.68
C LYS A 116 -11.32 3.31 -4.25
N GLU A 117 -12.27 3.59 -5.16
CA GLU A 117 -13.10 2.54 -5.75
C GLU A 117 -12.26 1.58 -6.60
N ASP A 118 -11.33 2.08 -7.40
CA ASP A 118 -10.41 1.25 -8.18
C ASP A 118 -9.60 0.31 -7.29
N VAL A 119 -9.08 0.82 -6.16
CA VAL A 119 -8.35 -0.01 -5.18
C VAL A 119 -9.26 -1.08 -4.59
N VAL A 120 -10.46 -0.71 -4.11
CA VAL A 120 -11.39 -1.65 -3.48
C VAL A 120 -11.84 -2.73 -4.46
N GLN A 121 -12.19 -2.35 -5.68
CA GLN A 121 -12.57 -3.30 -6.71
C GLN A 121 -11.43 -4.27 -7.05
N LYS A 122 -10.20 -3.76 -7.19
CA LYS A 122 -9.03 -4.59 -7.50
C LYS A 122 -8.78 -5.64 -6.43
N VAL A 123 -8.72 -5.23 -5.15
CA VAL A 123 -8.42 -6.15 -4.05
C VAL A 123 -9.57 -7.13 -3.76
N CYS A 124 -10.81 -6.75 -4.07
CA CYS A 124 -11.95 -7.65 -3.92
C CYS A 124 -12.11 -8.64 -5.08
N ALA A 125 -11.77 -8.23 -6.30
CA ALA A 125 -11.84 -9.09 -7.48
C ALA A 125 -10.66 -10.06 -7.56
N GLU A 126 -9.48 -9.63 -7.14
CA GLU A 126 -8.24 -10.40 -7.18
C GLU A 126 -7.59 -10.40 -5.79
N PRO A 127 -8.19 -11.10 -4.80
CA PRO A 127 -7.70 -11.06 -3.42
C PRO A 127 -6.34 -11.75 -3.24
N TYR A 128 -5.96 -12.64 -4.15
CA TYR A 128 -4.69 -13.34 -4.12
C TYR A 128 -3.64 -12.58 -4.94
N PHE A 129 -2.54 -12.20 -4.31
CA PHE A 129 -1.50 -11.39 -4.93
C PHE A 129 -0.09 -11.78 -4.47
N GLY A 130 0.92 -11.37 -5.24
CA GLY A 130 2.32 -11.66 -4.92
C GLY A 130 2.65 -13.14 -4.81
N GLY A 131 1.79 -14.02 -5.35
CA GLY A 131 1.97 -15.46 -5.36
C GLY A 131 1.73 -16.16 -4.02
N THR A 132 1.64 -15.44 -2.89
CA THR A 132 1.57 -16.04 -1.55
C THR A 132 0.69 -15.27 -0.55
N PHE A 133 0.19 -14.10 -0.91
CA PHE A 133 -0.58 -13.24 -0.02
C PHE A 133 -2.05 -13.17 -0.43
N THR A 134 -2.92 -13.04 0.56
CA THR A 134 -4.37 -12.96 0.32
C THR A 134 -4.95 -11.77 1.08
N VAL A 135 -5.77 -10.97 0.41
CA VAL A 135 -6.59 -9.95 1.06
C VAL A 135 -7.79 -10.62 1.72
N GLU A 136 -7.95 -10.38 3.01
CA GLU A 136 -9.08 -10.88 3.80
C GLU A 136 -10.15 -9.80 3.96
N LYS A 137 -11.40 -10.23 3.99
CA LYS A 137 -12.52 -9.34 4.33
C LYS A 137 -12.68 -9.23 5.85
N PRO A 138 -13.13 -8.10 6.37
CA PRO A 138 -13.68 -6.95 5.66
C PRO A 138 -12.61 -6.02 5.08
N VAL A 139 -12.91 -5.43 3.93
CA VAL A 139 -12.19 -4.28 3.38
C VAL A 139 -12.93 -3.02 3.81
N ALA A 140 -12.30 -2.19 4.61
CA ALA A 140 -12.88 -0.94 5.11
C ALA A 140 -12.31 0.25 4.37
N TRP A 141 -13.10 1.30 4.22
CA TRP A 141 -12.64 2.54 3.61
C TRP A 141 -13.32 3.75 4.26
N ALA A 142 -12.68 4.91 4.14
CA ALA A 142 -13.21 6.18 4.59
C ALA A 142 -12.76 7.31 3.66
N LEU A 143 -13.58 8.34 3.54
CA LEU A 143 -13.19 9.61 2.93
C LEU A 143 -13.08 10.65 4.05
N GLN A 144 -12.13 11.57 3.91
CA GLN A 144 -11.96 12.66 4.85
C GLN A 144 -13.19 13.57 4.86
N THR A 145 -13.66 13.91 6.04
CA THR A 145 -14.80 14.82 6.25
C THR A 145 -14.38 16.24 6.58
N GLU A 146 -13.12 16.43 7.02
CA GLU A 146 -12.57 17.74 7.33
C GLU A 146 -12.14 18.49 6.05
N ASP A 147 -12.28 19.81 6.09
CA ASP A 147 -11.87 20.65 4.97
C ASP A 147 -10.34 20.83 4.95
N SER A 148 -9.71 20.27 3.93
CA SER A 148 -8.27 20.37 3.69
C SER A 148 -7.96 20.98 2.31
N HIS A 149 -8.93 21.69 1.70
CA HIS A 149 -8.74 22.31 0.39
C HIS A 149 -7.37 23.02 0.31
N PRO A 150 -6.59 22.81 -0.76
CA PRO A 150 -6.90 22.14 -2.03
C PRO A 150 -6.63 20.64 -2.06
N TYR A 151 -6.38 20.01 -0.91
CA TYR A 151 -6.12 18.56 -0.80
C TYR A 151 -7.36 17.81 -0.37
N TYR A 152 -7.50 16.59 -0.88
CA TYR A 152 -8.59 15.68 -0.58
C TYR A 152 -8.00 14.31 -0.26
N PHE A 153 -8.46 13.70 0.84
CA PHE A 153 -7.91 12.45 1.33
C PHE A 153 -8.96 11.35 1.46
N GLY A 154 -8.53 10.14 1.25
CA GLY A 154 -9.26 8.94 1.55
C GLY A 154 -8.33 7.85 2.03
N ALA A 155 -8.88 6.82 2.64
CA ALA A 155 -8.14 5.68 3.11
C ALA A 155 -8.87 4.37 2.83
N VAL A 156 -8.09 3.32 2.56
CA VAL A 156 -8.56 1.93 2.51
C VAL A 156 -7.76 1.14 3.52
N MET A 157 -8.45 0.39 4.39
CA MET A 157 -7.83 -0.49 5.36
C MET A 157 -7.94 -1.92 4.88
N LEU A 158 -6.80 -2.61 4.78
CA LEU A 158 -6.71 -4.00 4.35
C LEU A 158 -6.16 -4.88 5.46
N ASN A 159 -6.75 -6.06 5.59
CA ASN A 159 -6.17 -7.18 6.31
C ASN A 159 -5.69 -8.20 5.28
N CYS A 160 -4.45 -8.60 5.37
CA CYS A 160 -3.86 -9.60 4.49
C CYS A 160 -3.35 -10.78 5.30
N THR A 161 -3.35 -11.96 4.71
CA THR A 161 -2.68 -13.13 5.27
C THR A 161 -1.45 -13.49 4.46
N ALA A 162 -0.39 -13.84 5.17
CA ALA A 162 0.81 -14.46 4.64
C ALA A 162 0.86 -15.92 5.11
N PRO A 163 1.60 -16.80 4.39
CA PRO A 163 1.79 -18.18 4.81
C PRO A 163 2.30 -18.29 6.25
N ALA A 164 1.91 -19.37 6.92
CA ALA A 164 2.40 -19.68 8.27
C ALA A 164 3.93 -19.82 8.29
N MET A 165 4.55 -19.31 9.36
CA MET A 165 5.94 -19.62 9.67
C MET A 165 5.97 -21.02 10.30
N THR A 166 6.52 -22.00 9.60
CA THR A 166 6.80 -23.30 10.20
C THR A 166 8.04 -23.17 11.09
N GLN A 167 7.96 -23.66 12.34
CA GLN A 167 9.15 -23.87 13.15
C GLN A 167 10.09 -24.82 12.41
N ASP A 168 11.36 -24.48 12.39
CA ASP A 168 12.37 -25.39 11.84
C ASP A 168 12.51 -26.57 12.79
N SER A 169 11.91 -27.71 12.43
CA SER A 169 11.94 -28.94 13.23
C SER A 169 13.36 -29.46 13.50
N ALA A 170 14.34 -28.98 12.73
CA ALA A 170 15.74 -29.34 12.93
C ALA A 170 16.35 -28.83 14.25
N LEU A 171 15.75 -27.79 14.86
CA LEU A 171 16.20 -27.30 16.18
C LEU A 171 15.63 -28.09 17.35
N ASN A 172 14.50 -28.79 17.17
CA ASN A 172 13.91 -29.62 18.23
C ASN A 172 14.59 -30.97 18.42
N ASP A 173 15.34 -31.44 17.42
CA ASP A 173 16.10 -32.72 17.52
C ASP A 173 17.47 -32.55 18.21
N LEU A 174 17.83 -31.32 18.61
CA LEU A 174 19.10 -31.01 19.29
C LEU A 174 18.94 -30.67 20.78
N LEU A 175 17.71 -30.77 21.34
CA LEU A 175 17.40 -30.59 22.77
C LEU A 175 16.94 -31.91 23.40
#